data_fab7974e4024a836adbd3d2059da4f15
#
_entry.id   fab7974e4024a836adbd3d2059da4f15
#
_cell.length_a   1.000
_cell.length_b   1.000
_cell.length_c   1.000
_cell.angle_alpha   90.00
_cell.angle_beta   90.00
_cell.angle_gamma   90.00
#
_symmetry.space_group_name_H-M   'P 1'
#
loop_
_entity.id
_entity.type
_entity.pdbx_description
1 polymer ?
#
loop_
_entity_poly.entity_id
_entity_poly.type
_entity_poly.pdbx_seq_one_letter_code
_entity_poly.pdbx_strand_id
1 'polypeptide(L)'
;VLGSRGLGDVYKRQHILWTLAIVAGVSVANLYYNQPLLNIMRHELEVSEFKTNLIAMITQIGYALGLLFIVPLGDLYRRKNIILTNFFLLIFSLLAIAMAPNIYIIWAASLITGICSMIPQIFVPIASQFSRPENKGRNVGVVISGLLTGILASRVVSGFVGEVLGWREMYFIAAGMMLLCAIVVLKVLPDIQPTFQGKYSGLMKSLFSLVREYPSLRIYSIRAGLAFGSFLAMWSCLAFKMGEAPFHASSD
;
A
#
# COMPACT_ATOMS: atom_id res chain seq x y z
N VAL A 1 12.60 20.01 -35.91
CA VAL A 1 13.50 19.58 -34.81
C VAL A 1 12.86 19.75 -33.43
N LEU A 2 11.90 20.66 -33.27
CA LEU A 2 11.15 20.83 -32.00
C LEU A 2 10.09 19.71 -31.75
N GLY A 3 9.57 19.08 -32.79
CA GLY A 3 8.55 18.05 -32.66
C GLY A 3 9.07 16.70 -32.12
N SER A 4 10.29 16.30 -32.45
CA SER A 4 10.85 15.01 -32.02
C SER A 4 11.28 15.00 -30.54
N ARG A 5 11.79 16.13 -30.01
CA ARG A 5 12.12 16.27 -28.58
C ARG A 5 10.85 16.30 -27.72
N GLY A 6 9.79 16.95 -28.19
CA GLY A 6 8.51 17.00 -27.48
C GLY A 6 7.81 15.64 -27.36
N LEU A 7 7.86 14.81 -28.41
CA LEU A 7 7.29 13.45 -28.41
C LEU A 7 8.07 12.53 -27.44
N GLY A 8 9.41 12.56 -27.46
CA GLY A 8 10.21 11.75 -26.54
C GLY A 8 9.94 12.05 -25.06
N ASP A 9 9.76 13.33 -24.70
CA ASP A 9 9.44 13.75 -23.33
C ASP A 9 8.03 13.32 -22.92
N VAL A 10 7.05 13.33 -23.84
CA VAL A 10 5.68 12.88 -23.59
C VAL A 10 5.66 11.37 -23.35
N TYR A 11 6.31 10.58 -24.19
CA TYR A 11 6.42 9.13 -24.00
C TYR A 11 7.11 8.78 -22.70
N LYS A 12 8.22 9.43 -22.37
CA LYS A 12 8.94 9.19 -21.12
C LYS A 12 8.10 9.47 -19.87
N ARG A 13 7.32 10.56 -19.89
CA ARG A 13 6.38 10.89 -18.80
C ARG A 13 5.25 9.88 -18.68
N GLN A 14 4.73 9.40 -19.80
CA GLN A 14 3.66 8.41 -19.82
C GLN A 14 4.12 7.05 -19.27
N HIS A 15 5.33 6.59 -19.61
CA HIS A 15 5.91 5.38 -19.04
C HIS A 15 6.07 5.47 -17.51
N ILE A 16 6.53 6.61 -17.00
CA ILE A 16 6.64 6.84 -15.56
C ILE A 16 5.26 6.70 -14.89
N LEU A 17 4.22 7.31 -15.45
CA LEU A 17 2.86 7.26 -14.88
C LEU A 17 2.29 5.84 -14.83
N TRP A 18 2.41 5.06 -15.90
CA TRP A 18 1.97 3.66 -15.91
C TRP A 18 2.76 2.81 -14.93
N THR A 19 4.07 3.02 -14.86
CA THR A 19 4.91 2.37 -13.85
C THR A 19 4.44 2.69 -12.44
N LEU A 20 4.19 3.97 -12.12
CA LEU A 20 3.68 4.37 -10.81
C LEU A 20 2.32 3.73 -10.50
N ALA A 21 1.42 3.65 -11.49
CA ALA A 21 0.10 3.03 -11.31
C ALA A 21 0.21 1.52 -11.01
N ILE A 22 1.02 0.79 -11.77
CA ILE A 22 1.23 -0.65 -11.58
C ILE A 22 1.90 -0.92 -10.24
N VAL A 23 3.00 -0.22 -9.96
CA VAL A 23 3.74 -0.38 -8.70
C VAL A 23 2.89 0.03 -7.49
N ALA A 24 2.02 1.05 -7.63
CA ALA A 24 1.07 1.42 -6.59
C ALA A 24 0.09 0.28 -6.28
N GLY A 25 -0.47 -0.33 -7.33
CA GLY A 25 -1.38 -1.47 -7.19
C GLY A 25 -0.73 -2.67 -6.51
N VAL A 26 0.47 -3.07 -6.97
CA VAL A 26 1.22 -4.19 -6.38
C VAL A 26 1.63 -3.89 -4.93
N SER A 27 2.03 -2.66 -4.63
CA SER A 27 2.46 -2.29 -3.27
C SER A 27 1.29 -2.29 -2.28
N VAL A 28 0.13 -1.74 -2.67
CA VAL A 28 -1.04 -1.71 -1.78
C VAL A 28 -1.66 -3.10 -1.59
N ALA A 29 -1.52 -3.99 -2.56
CA ALA A 29 -2.01 -5.36 -2.50
C ALA A 29 -1.51 -6.11 -1.25
N ASN A 30 -0.27 -5.81 -0.79
CA ASN A 30 0.31 -6.42 0.40
C ASN A 30 -0.47 -6.17 1.70
N LEU A 31 -1.30 -5.12 1.75
CA LEU A 31 -2.19 -4.87 2.90
C LEU A 31 -3.38 -5.83 2.95
N TYR A 32 -3.74 -6.42 1.82
CA TYR A 32 -5.00 -7.13 1.66
C TYR A 32 -4.84 -8.63 1.37
N TYR A 33 -3.62 -9.11 1.06
CA TYR A 33 -3.36 -10.53 0.84
C TYR A 33 -3.72 -11.41 2.03
N ASN A 34 -3.61 -10.89 3.25
CA ASN A 34 -3.90 -11.64 4.46
C ASN A 34 -5.39 -12.02 4.60
N GLN A 35 -6.33 -11.18 4.12
CA GLN A 35 -7.75 -11.33 4.40
C GLN A 35 -8.33 -12.69 3.97
N PRO A 36 -8.16 -13.16 2.71
CA PRO A 36 -8.64 -14.49 2.32
C PRO A 36 -7.84 -15.63 2.96
N LEU A 37 -6.59 -15.37 3.36
CA LEU A 37 -5.69 -16.40 3.89
C LEU A 37 -5.88 -16.67 5.39
N LEU A 38 -6.61 -15.80 6.13
CA LEU A 38 -6.75 -15.90 7.58
C LEU A 38 -7.27 -17.26 8.04
N ASN A 39 -8.24 -17.83 7.32
CA ASN A 39 -8.82 -19.12 7.70
C ASN A 39 -7.83 -20.27 7.51
N ILE A 40 -7.09 -20.28 6.41
CA ILE A 40 -6.03 -21.29 6.14
C ILE A 40 -4.93 -21.16 7.19
N MET A 41 -4.49 -19.95 7.49
CA MET A 41 -3.46 -19.69 8.53
C MET A 41 -3.93 -20.11 9.91
N ARG A 42 -5.21 -19.91 10.24
CA ARG A 42 -5.81 -20.36 11.50
C ARG A 42 -5.68 -21.86 11.71
N HIS A 43 -6.04 -22.62 10.68
CA HIS A 43 -6.02 -24.10 10.75
C HIS A 43 -4.58 -24.63 10.81
N GLU A 44 -3.67 -24.09 9.99
CA GLU A 44 -2.28 -24.59 9.96
C GLU A 44 -1.49 -24.24 11.24
N LEU A 45 -1.73 -23.05 11.80
CA LEU A 45 -1.02 -22.60 13.00
C LEU A 45 -1.71 -23.03 14.30
N GLU A 46 -2.86 -23.69 14.22
CA GLU A 46 -3.67 -24.13 15.36
C GLU A 46 -3.97 -23.02 16.37
N VAL A 47 -4.29 -21.82 15.87
CA VAL A 47 -4.57 -20.63 16.69
C VAL A 47 -6.04 -20.26 16.67
N SER A 48 -6.46 -19.48 17.67
CA SER A 48 -7.83 -18.98 17.72
C SER A 48 -8.09 -17.95 16.61
N GLU A 49 -9.34 -17.86 16.17
CA GLU A 49 -9.80 -16.89 15.18
C GLU A 49 -9.44 -15.44 15.57
N PHE A 50 -9.58 -15.10 16.85
CA PHE A 50 -9.18 -13.79 17.35
C PHE A 50 -7.72 -13.47 17.08
N LYS A 51 -6.82 -14.43 17.35
CA LYS A 51 -5.37 -14.24 17.10
C LYS A 51 -5.05 -14.08 15.62
N THR A 52 -5.77 -14.77 14.75
CA THR A 52 -5.58 -14.67 13.30
C THR A 52 -6.10 -13.33 12.77
N ASN A 53 -7.28 -12.90 13.23
CA ASN A 53 -7.85 -11.61 12.82
C ASN A 53 -7.00 -10.42 13.26
N LEU A 54 -6.21 -10.55 14.34
CA LEU A 54 -5.21 -9.54 14.72
C LEU A 54 -4.17 -9.27 13.63
N ILE A 55 -3.87 -10.22 12.73
CA ILE A 55 -2.95 -10.01 11.61
C ILE A 55 -3.44 -8.83 10.76
N ALA A 56 -4.70 -8.85 10.33
CA ALA A 56 -5.27 -7.78 9.51
C ALA A 56 -5.31 -6.44 10.28
N MET A 57 -5.68 -6.47 11.56
CA MET A 57 -5.72 -5.27 12.39
C MET A 57 -4.34 -4.65 12.59
N ILE A 58 -3.33 -5.46 12.91
CA ILE A 58 -1.94 -5.02 13.10
C ILE A 58 -1.37 -4.44 11.79
N THR A 59 -1.68 -5.08 10.65
CA THR A 59 -1.28 -4.56 9.33
C THR A 59 -1.87 -3.17 9.08
N GLN A 60 -3.14 -2.94 9.41
CA GLN A 60 -3.79 -1.63 9.24
C GLN A 60 -3.24 -0.57 10.21
N ILE A 61 -2.94 -0.96 11.45
CA ILE A 61 -2.24 -0.08 12.41
C ILE A 61 -0.87 0.31 11.85
N GLY A 62 -0.11 -0.66 11.35
CA GLY A 62 1.17 -0.41 10.69
C GLY A 62 1.04 0.59 9.54
N TYR A 63 0.04 0.41 8.68
CA TYR A 63 -0.23 1.32 7.57
C TYR A 63 -0.52 2.75 8.05
N ALA A 64 -1.34 2.92 9.07
CA ALA A 64 -1.62 4.23 9.66
C ALA A 64 -0.35 4.89 10.23
N LEU A 65 0.52 4.11 10.90
CA LEU A 65 1.83 4.59 11.38
C LEU A 65 2.74 4.99 10.20
N GLY A 66 2.76 4.20 9.13
CA GLY A 66 3.50 4.52 7.91
C GLY A 66 3.05 5.84 7.27
N LEU A 67 1.73 6.05 7.17
CA LEU A 67 1.16 7.30 6.66
C LEU A 67 1.55 8.50 7.52
N LEU A 68 1.52 8.36 8.84
CA LEU A 68 1.80 9.45 9.76
C LEU A 68 3.29 9.80 9.83
N PHE A 69 4.17 8.79 9.87
CA PHE A 69 5.58 8.99 10.17
C PHE A 69 6.50 8.87 8.94
N ILE A 70 6.17 8.03 7.97
CA ILE A 70 7.07 7.79 6.83
C ILE A 70 6.72 8.68 5.62
N VAL A 71 5.44 8.90 5.32
CA VAL A 71 5.04 9.74 4.17
C VAL A 71 5.65 11.14 4.25
N PRO A 72 5.66 11.83 5.41
CA PRO A 72 6.28 13.15 5.53
C PRO A 72 7.78 13.16 5.26
N LEU A 73 8.49 12.05 5.48
CA LEU A 73 9.91 11.95 5.14
C LEU A 73 10.18 12.18 3.65
N GLY A 74 9.18 11.92 2.78
CA GLY A 74 9.24 12.19 1.35
C GLY A 74 9.45 13.66 0.98
N ASP A 75 9.20 14.59 1.91
CA ASP A 75 9.48 16.01 1.72
C ASP A 75 10.87 16.41 2.24
N LEU A 76 11.47 15.61 3.13
CA LEU A 76 12.80 15.86 3.72
C LEU A 76 13.94 15.15 3.00
N TYR A 77 13.66 13.96 2.48
CA TYR A 77 14.67 13.10 1.84
C TYR A 77 14.30 12.82 0.39
N ARG A 78 15.27 12.35 -0.38
CA ARG A 78 15.03 11.92 -1.76
C ARG A 78 13.98 10.83 -1.80
N ARG A 79 12.86 11.09 -2.45
CA ARG A 79 11.70 10.17 -2.49
C ARG A 79 12.08 8.78 -3.00
N LYS A 80 12.99 8.71 -3.98
CA LYS A 80 13.48 7.43 -4.51
C LYS A 80 14.12 6.56 -3.42
N ASN A 81 14.95 7.16 -2.57
CA ASN A 81 15.63 6.42 -1.49
C ASN A 81 14.61 5.89 -0.47
N ILE A 82 13.61 6.70 -0.08
CA ILE A 82 12.55 6.28 0.84
C ILE A 82 11.78 5.10 0.26
N ILE A 83 11.38 5.18 -1.01
CA ILE A 83 10.62 4.12 -1.69
C ILE A 83 11.44 2.82 -1.69
N LEU A 84 12.71 2.88 -2.09
CA LEU A 84 13.57 1.69 -2.17
C LEU A 84 13.86 1.08 -0.80
N THR A 85 14.13 1.90 0.22
CA THR A 85 14.33 1.42 1.59
C THR A 85 13.06 0.72 2.11
N ASN A 86 11.89 1.31 1.86
CA ASN A 86 10.63 0.68 2.27
C ASN A 86 10.34 -0.60 1.49
N PHE A 87 10.64 -0.67 0.18
CA PHE A 87 10.50 -1.91 -0.58
C PHE A 87 11.42 -3.01 -0.05
N PHE A 88 12.65 -2.67 0.30
CA PHE A 88 13.57 -3.60 0.91
C PHE A 88 13.02 -4.16 2.23
N LEU A 89 12.59 -3.28 3.14
CA LEU A 89 11.97 -3.69 4.40
C LEU A 89 10.70 -4.51 4.19
N LEU A 90 9.88 -4.16 3.19
CA LEU A 90 8.68 -4.89 2.83
C LEU A 90 9.00 -6.30 2.35
N ILE A 91 9.98 -6.47 1.48
CA ILE A 91 10.43 -7.79 1.01
C ILE A 91 10.84 -8.67 2.20
N PHE A 92 11.65 -8.14 3.11
CA PHE A 92 12.06 -8.89 4.30
C PHE A 92 10.89 -9.24 5.20
N SER A 93 9.93 -8.33 5.39
CA SER A 93 8.75 -8.63 6.22
C SER A 93 7.85 -9.69 5.58
N LEU A 94 7.68 -9.68 4.25
CA LEU A 94 6.92 -10.69 3.53
C LEU A 94 7.59 -12.07 3.62
N LEU A 95 8.92 -12.13 3.46
CA LEU A 95 9.68 -13.35 3.65
C LEU A 95 9.60 -13.86 5.11
N ALA A 96 9.64 -12.94 6.08
CA ALA A 96 9.48 -13.29 7.49
C ALA A 96 8.09 -13.88 7.77
N ILE A 97 7.02 -13.37 7.14
CA ILE A 97 5.68 -13.97 7.23
C ILE A 97 5.69 -15.36 6.60
N ALA A 98 6.21 -15.50 5.37
CA ALA A 98 6.24 -16.77 4.64
C ALA A 98 6.97 -17.89 5.41
N MET A 99 8.04 -17.53 6.12
CA MET A 99 8.88 -18.47 6.87
C MET A 99 8.51 -18.56 8.36
N ALA A 100 7.47 -17.86 8.81
CA ALA A 100 7.14 -17.77 10.23
C ALA A 100 6.72 -19.12 10.82
N PRO A 101 7.35 -19.57 11.92
CA PRO A 101 6.96 -20.78 12.63
C PRO A 101 5.81 -20.57 13.62
N ASN A 102 5.48 -19.32 13.95
CA ASN A 102 4.44 -19.00 14.92
C ASN A 102 3.78 -17.64 14.62
N ILE A 103 2.61 -17.44 15.23
CA ILE A 103 1.78 -16.25 15.02
C ILE A 103 2.43 -14.93 15.47
N TYR A 104 3.32 -14.96 16.46
CA TYR A 104 3.94 -13.74 17.00
C TYR A 104 4.90 -13.10 16.00
N ILE A 105 5.64 -13.93 15.26
CA ILE A 105 6.51 -13.46 14.17
C ILE A 105 5.65 -12.87 13.05
N ILE A 106 4.52 -13.50 12.74
CA ILE A 106 3.58 -12.99 11.74
C ILE A 106 3.06 -11.62 12.17
N TRP A 107 2.68 -11.41 13.44
CA TRP A 107 2.23 -10.11 13.92
C TRP A 107 3.30 -9.03 13.79
N ALA A 108 4.54 -9.33 14.23
CA ALA A 108 5.65 -8.38 14.11
C ALA A 108 5.95 -8.03 12.64
N ALA A 109 6.01 -9.03 11.77
CA ALA A 109 6.24 -8.83 10.35
C ALA A 109 5.05 -8.12 9.67
N SER A 110 3.81 -8.41 10.06
CA SER A 110 2.61 -7.74 9.55
C SER A 110 2.58 -6.25 9.90
N LEU A 111 3.06 -5.87 11.07
CA LEU A 111 3.22 -4.46 11.45
C LEU A 111 4.17 -3.76 10.48
N ILE A 112 5.34 -4.36 10.20
CA ILE A 112 6.34 -3.82 9.26
C ILE A 112 5.77 -3.78 7.84
N THR A 113 5.09 -4.85 7.41
CA THR A 113 4.40 -4.91 6.10
C THR A 113 3.42 -3.74 5.97
N GLY A 114 2.61 -3.49 7.00
CA GLY A 114 1.70 -2.34 7.03
C GLY A 114 2.43 -1.01 6.89
N ILE A 115 3.44 -0.75 7.72
CA ILE A 115 4.23 0.48 7.70
C ILE A 115 4.82 0.72 6.30
N CYS A 116 5.37 -0.31 5.67
CA CYS A 116 6.04 -0.19 4.38
C CYS A 116 5.07 -0.13 3.18
N SER A 117 3.82 -0.55 3.32
CA SER A 117 2.83 -0.57 2.23
C SER A 117 2.20 0.80 1.93
N MET A 118 2.62 1.88 2.62
CA MET A 118 2.13 3.26 2.39
C MET A 118 2.70 3.90 1.10
N ILE A 119 3.63 3.27 0.41
CA ILE A 119 4.37 3.81 -0.76
C ILE A 119 3.46 4.43 -1.84
N PRO A 120 2.30 3.88 -2.19
CA PRO A 120 1.40 4.48 -3.17
C PRO A 120 1.01 5.93 -2.85
N GLN A 121 1.00 6.31 -1.57
CA GLN A 121 0.70 7.68 -1.15
C GLN A 121 1.80 8.68 -1.52
N ILE A 122 3.04 8.19 -1.68
CA ILE A 122 4.16 9.00 -2.19
C ILE A 122 4.07 9.15 -3.72
N PHE A 123 3.49 8.17 -4.43
CA PHE A 123 3.36 8.21 -5.89
C PHE A 123 2.33 9.25 -6.38
N VAL A 124 1.27 9.50 -5.61
CA VAL A 124 0.24 10.48 -5.98
C VAL A 124 0.82 11.90 -6.15
N PRO A 125 1.56 12.47 -5.20
CA PRO A 125 2.21 13.76 -5.41
C PRO A 125 3.29 13.73 -6.51
N ILE A 126 4.01 12.61 -6.69
CA ILE A 126 4.96 12.45 -7.78
C ILE A 126 4.24 12.56 -9.13
N ALA A 127 3.16 11.81 -9.33
CA ALA A 127 2.36 11.87 -10.56
C ALA A 127 1.84 13.30 -10.83
N SER A 128 1.42 14.00 -9.79
CA SER A 128 0.99 15.40 -9.88
C SER A 128 2.12 16.33 -10.33
N GLN A 129 3.35 16.16 -9.83
CA GLN A 129 4.51 17.00 -10.19
C GLN A 129 5.00 16.76 -11.62
N PHE A 130 4.92 15.52 -12.12
CA PHE A 130 5.30 15.18 -13.49
C PHE A 130 4.23 15.50 -14.54
N SER A 131 3.07 16.02 -14.11
CA SER A 131 1.96 16.31 -14.99
C SER A 131 1.92 17.79 -15.40
N ARG A 132 1.48 18.05 -16.63
CA ARG A 132 1.09 19.40 -17.04
C ARG A 132 -0.19 19.81 -16.32
N PRO A 133 -0.42 21.12 -16.04
CA PRO A 133 -1.60 21.59 -15.32
C PRO A 133 -2.92 21.02 -15.87
N GLU A 134 -3.05 20.96 -17.20
CA GLU A 134 -4.27 20.51 -17.90
C GLU A 134 -4.57 19.02 -17.70
N ASN A 135 -3.51 18.20 -17.49
CA ASN A 135 -3.62 16.74 -17.37
C ASN A 135 -3.40 16.21 -15.94
N LYS A 136 -3.23 17.10 -14.97
CA LYS A 136 -2.86 16.76 -13.60
C LYS A 136 -3.87 15.83 -12.94
N GLY A 137 -5.16 16.16 -13.03
CA GLY A 137 -6.25 15.34 -12.49
C GLY A 137 -6.32 13.96 -13.15
N ARG A 138 -6.19 13.90 -14.48
CA ARG A 138 -6.20 12.63 -15.23
C ARG A 138 -5.04 11.72 -14.82
N ASN A 139 -3.84 12.25 -14.70
CA ASN A 139 -2.64 11.47 -14.39
C ASN A 139 -2.64 10.96 -12.94
N VAL A 140 -3.10 11.78 -12.00
CA VAL A 140 -3.34 11.34 -10.62
C VAL A 140 -4.42 10.26 -10.58
N GLY A 141 -5.49 10.42 -11.37
CA GLY A 141 -6.54 9.42 -11.53
C GLY A 141 -6.03 8.06 -12.01
N VAL A 142 -5.07 8.02 -12.94
CA VAL A 142 -4.44 6.77 -13.41
C VAL A 142 -3.73 6.04 -12.26
N VAL A 143 -2.97 6.75 -11.42
CA VAL A 143 -2.27 6.14 -10.28
C VAL A 143 -3.27 5.62 -9.25
N ILE A 144 -4.32 6.39 -8.95
CA ILE A 144 -5.39 5.97 -8.02
C ILE A 144 -6.14 4.76 -8.58
N SER A 145 -6.42 4.72 -9.88
CA SER A 145 -7.05 3.56 -10.52
C SER A 145 -6.19 2.31 -10.40
N GLY A 146 -4.88 2.43 -10.61
CA GLY A 146 -3.93 1.34 -10.38
C GLY A 146 -3.98 0.83 -8.93
N LEU A 147 -4.00 1.75 -7.96
CA LEU A 147 -4.12 1.43 -6.54
C LEU A 147 -5.44 0.67 -6.25
N LEU A 148 -6.58 1.18 -6.70
CA LEU A 148 -7.88 0.53 -6.48
C LEU A 148 -7.96 -0.84 -7.14
N THR A 149 -7.43 -0.98 -8.37
CA THR A 149 -7.33 -2.27 -9.05
C THR A 149 -6.48 -3.25 -8.24
N GLY A 150 -5.35 -2.81 -7.69
CA GLY A 150 -4.51 -3.63 -6.82
C GLY A 150 -5.23 -4.12 -5.56
N ILE A 151 -6.04 -3.25 -4.91
CA ILE A 151 -6.85 -3.63 -3.75
C ILE A 151 -7.86 -4.73 -4.10
N LEU A 152 -8.56 -4.60 -5.23
CA LEU A 152 -9.56 -5.58 -5.64
C LEU A 152 -8.91 -6.89 -6.11
N ALA A 153 -7.90 -6.80 -6.97
CA ALA A 153 -7.22 -7.97 -7.51
C ALA A 153 -6.49 -8.77 -6.42
N SER A 154 -5.96 -8.11 -5.39
CA SER A 154 -5.21 -8.77 -4.33
C SER A 154 -5.99 -9.87 -3.62
N ARG A 155 -7.28 -9.67 -3.40
CA ARG A 155 -8.14 -10.64 -2.72
C ARG A 155 -8.38 -11.88 -3.57
N VAL A 156 -8.70 -11.68 -4.85
CA VAL A 156 -8.92 -12.78 -5.80
C VAL A 156 -7.62 -13.59 -5.98
N VAL A 157 -6.50 -12.89 -6.19
CA VAL A 157 -5.20 -13.55 -6.39
C VAL A 157 -4.77 -14.30 -5.13
N SER A 158 -4.87 -13.68 -3.94
CA SER A 158 -4.44 -14.34 -2.71
C SER A 158 -5.36 -15.49 -2.29
N GLY A 159 -6.66 -15.39 -2.53
CA GLY A 159 -7.61 -16.48 -2.31
C GLY A 159 -7.24 -17.68 -3.17
N PHE A 160 -7.15 -17.48 -4.49
CA PHE A 160 -6.80 -18.53 -5.44
C PHE A 160 -5.42 -19.17 -5.16
N VAL A 161 -4.38 -18.35 -4.96
CA VAL A 161 -3.04 -18.85 -4.66
C VAL A 161 -3.02 -19.59 -3.32
N GLY A 162 -3.73 -19.07 -2.31
CA GLY A 162 -3.81 -19.68 -0.99
C GLY A 162 -4.46 -21.06 -1.00
N GLU A 163 -5.47 -21.27 -1.83
CA GLU A 163 -6.14 -22.57 -1.99
C GLU A 163 -5.30 -23.58 -2.76
N VAL A 164 -4.63 -23.15 -3.84
CA VAL A 164 -3.90 -24.05 -4.74
C VAL A 164 -2.51 -24.36 -4.26
N LEU A 165 -1.79 -23.37 -3.75
CA LEU A 165 -0.38 -23.50 -3.39
C LEU A 165 -0.14 -23.42 -1.87
N GLY A 166 -0.97 -22.64 -1.17
CA GLY A 166 -0.81 -22.37 0.25
C GLY A 166 -0.57 -20.89 0.55
N TRP A 167 -0.81 -20.49 1.81
CA TRP A 167 -0.67 -19.08 2.20
C TRP A 167 0.79 -18.62 2.25
N ARG A 168 1.75 -19.51 2.54
CA ARG A 168 3.18 -19.18 2.58
C ARG A 168 3.70 -18.81 1.20
N GLU A 169 3.30 -19.56 0.21
CA GLU A 169 3.66 -19.40 -1.20
C GLU A 169 3.16 -18.06 -1.72
N MET A 170 1.97 -17.61 -1.29
CA MET A 170 1.47 -16.28 -1.62
C MET A 170 2.42 -15.18 -1.14
N TYR A 171 2.97 -15.29 0.06
CA TYR A 171 3.92 -14.30 0.57
C TYR A 171 5.29 -14.38 -0.11
N PHE A 172 5.75 -15.56 -0.53
CA PHE A 172 6.94 -15.68 -1.39
C PHE A 172 6.74 -15.03 -2.76
N ILE A 173 5.59 -15.24 -3.38
CA ILE A 173 5.23 -14.60 -4.65
C ILE A 173 5.17 -13.07 -4.46
N ALA A 174 4.54 -12.60 -3.40
CA ALA A 174 4.46 -11.18 -3.08
C ALA A 174 5.85 -10.54 -2.90
N ALA A 175 6.76 -11.21 -2.20
CA ALA A 175 8.15 -10.75 -2.05
C ALA A 175 8.87 -10.67 -3.40
N GLY A 176 8.70 -11.65 -4.27
CA GLY A 176 9.23 -11.66 -5.64
C GLY A 176 8.66 -10.50 -6.49
N MET A 177 7.36 -10.26 -6.41
CA MET A 177 6.74 -9.13 -7.10
C MET A 177 7.27 -7.79 -6.59
N MET A 178 7.46 -7.63 -5.28
CA MET A 178 8.04 -6.41 -4.71
C MET A 178 9.50 -6.21 -5.12
N LEU A 179 10.27 -7.28 -5.27
CA LEU A 179 11.64 -7.21 -5.81
C LEU A 179 11.64 -6.70 -7.25
N LEU A 180 10.75 -7.20 -8.09
CA LEU A 180 10.57 -6.70 -9.46
C LEU A 180 10.18 -5.22 -9.47
N CYS A 181 9.24 -4.82 -8.61
CA CYS A 181 8.84 -3.42 -8.44
C CYS A 181 10.03 -2.54 -8.02
N ALA A 182 10.87 -3.00 -7.11
CA ALA A 182 12.08 -2.28 -6.68
C ALA A 182 13.07 -2.07 -7.84
N ILE A 183 13.31 -3.09 -8.65
CA ILE A 183 14.18 -3.02 -9.84
C ILE A 183 13.61 -2.03 -10.86
N VAL A 184 12.29 -2.07 -11.10
CA VAL A 184 11.63 -1.16 -12.03
C VAL A 184 11.71 0.29 -11.55
N VAL A 185 11.44 0.54 -10.27
CA VAL A 185 11.54 1.88 -9.67
C VAL A 185 12.98 2.40 -9.71
N LEU A 186 13.96 1.54 -9.46
CA LEU A 186 15.37 1.89 -9.58
C LEU A 186 15.72 2.43 -10.97
N LYS A 187 15.18 1.82 -12.03
CA LYS A 187 15.49 2.17 -13.42
C LYS A 187 14.66 3.33 -13.96
N VAL A 188 13.37 3.40 -13.57
CA VAL A 188 12.40 4.31 -14.19
C VAL A 188 12.21 5.60 -13.41
N LEU A 189 12.24 5.56 -12.07
CA LEU A 189 11.95 6.72 -11.25
C LEU A 189 13.17 7.67 -11.22
N PRO A 190 13.01 8.92 -11.69
CA PRO A 190 14.06 9.91 -11.59
C PRO A 190 14.32 10.32 -10.13
N ASP A 191 15.49 10.88 -9.88
CA ASP A 191 15.84 11.41 -8.56
C ASP A 191 15.07 12.71 -8.30
N ILE A 192 14.15 12.68 -7.36
CA ILE A 192 13.30 13.81 -6.97
C ILE A 192 13.89 14.41 -5.70
N GLN A 193 14.34 15.65 -5.82
CA GLN A 193 14.91 16.38 -4.69
C GLN A 193 13.85 16.71 -3.64
N PRO A 194 14.23 16.74 -2.35
CA PRO A 194 13.34 17.12 -1.27
C PRO A 194 12.85 18.57 -1.43
N THR A 195 11.63 18.82 -0.99
CA THR A 195 10.96 20.13 -1.08
C THR A 195 11.08 20.93 0.20
N PHE A 196 11.30 20.28 1.32
CA PHE A 196 11.39 20.91 2.64
C PHE A 196 12.84 20.97 3.14
N GLN A 197 13.24 22.15 3.61
CA GLN A 197 14.54 22.36 4.25
C GLN A 197 14.34 22.57 5.76
N GLY A 198 14.70 21.59 6.57
CA GLY A 198 14.56 21.66 8.02
C GLY A 198 14.73 20.32 8.71
N LYS A 199 14.45 20.30 10.02
CA LYS A 199 14.47 19.06 10.82
C LYS A 199 13.12 18.35 10.78
N TYR A 200 13.11 17.04 10.90
CA TYR A 200 11.88 16.22 10.95
C TYR A 200 10.89 16.71 12.02
N SER A 201 11.37 17.11 13.18
CA SER A 201 10.53 17.67 14.25
C SER A 201 9.80 18.95 13.82
N GLY A 202 10.44 19.80 13.01
CA GLY A 202 9.82 20.99 12.41
C GLY A 202 8.72 20.63 11.43
N LEU A 203 8.96 19.62 10.57
CA LEU A 203 7.96 19.11 9.64
C LEU A 203 6.74 18.55 10.38
N MET A 204 6.94 17.73 11.40
CA MET A 204 5.83 17.18 12.19
C MET A 204 5.05 18.29 12.92
N LYS A 205 5.74 19.29 13.48
CA LYS A 205 5.05 20.46 14.07
C LYS A 205 4.21 21.22 13.04
N SER A 206 4.69 21.37 11.80
CA SER A 206 3.92 22.04 10.75
C SER A 206 2.65 21.27 10.38
N LEU A 207 2.68 19.94 10.34
CA LEU A 207 1.50 19.11 10.11
C LEU A 207 0.45 19.28 11.22
N PHE A 208 0.89 19.26 12.49
CA PHE A 208 -0.02 19.50 13.62
C PHE A 208 -0.57 20.93 13.63
N SER A 209 0.24 21.93 13.26
CA SER A 209 -0.23 23.32 13.17
C SER A 209 -1.27 23.48 12.06
N LEU A 210 -1.09 22.83 10.90
CA LEU A 210 -2.09 22.83 9.83
C LEU A 210 -3.43 22.24 10.29
N VAL A 211 -3.42 21.12 11.00
CA VAL A 211 -4.65 20.52 11.55
C VAL A 211 -5.32 21.46 12.56
N ARG A 212 -4.54 22.23 13.33
CA ARG A 212 -5.05 23.18 14.33
C ARG A 212 -5.60 24.45 13.65
N GLU A 213 -4.89 24.95 12.64
CA GLU A 213 -5.18 26.21 11.97
C GLU A 213 -6.39 26.12 11.02
N TYR A 214 -6.59 24.95 10.37
CA TYR A 214 -7.63 24.76 9.37
C TYR A 214 -8.77 23.86 9.88
N PRO A 215 -9.90 24.43 10.41
CA PRO A 215 -11.04 23.64 10.87
C PRO A 215 -11.65 22.76 9.78
N SER A 216 -11.66 23.24 8.53
CA SER A 216 -12.17 22.50 7.38
C SER A 216 -11.38 21.19 7.17
N LEU A 217 -10.06 21.21 7.35
CA LEU A 217 -9.21 20.02 7.24
C LEU A 217 -9.63 18.96 8.26
N ARG A 218 -9.89 19.35 9.50
CA ARG A 218 -10.37 18.42 10.56
C ARG A 218 -11.71 17.79 10.19
N ILE A 219 -12.66 18.59 9.73
CA ILE A 219 -13.99 18.10 9.34
C ILE A 219 -13.89 17.11 8.17
N TYR A 220 -13.13 17.45 7.12
CA TYR A 220 -12.94 16.56 5.98
C TYR A 220 -12.19 15.29 6.35
N SER A 221 -11.17 15.37 7.22
CA SER A 221 -10.43 14.19 7.70
C SER A 221 -11.32 13.26 8.52
N ILE A 222 -12.16 13.80 9.42
CA ILE A 222 -13.11 13.00 10.20
C ILE A 222 -14.15 12.34 9.26
N ARG A 223 -14.72 13.10 8.31
CA ARG A 223 -15.67 12.54 7.34
C ARG A 223 -15.04 11.42 6.50
N ALA A 224 -13.83 11.64 6.00
CA ALA A 224 -13.11 10.62 5.24
C ALA A 224 -12.80 9.38 6.09
N GLY A 225 -12.38 9.58 7.35
CA GLY A 225 -12.12 8.50 8.30
C GLY A 225 -13.38 7.68 8.61
N LEU A 226 -14.51 8.32 8.85
CA LEU A 226 -15.79 7.66 9.09
C LEU A 226 -16.26 6.90 7.85
N ALA A 227 -16.18 7.50 6.66
CA ALA A 227 -16.56 6.86 5.41
C ALA A 227 -15.71 5.61 5.13
N PHE A 228 -14.39 5.72 5.29
CA PHE A 228 -13.48 4.60 5.10
C PHE A 228 -13.66 3.51 6.18
N GLY A 229 -13.86 3.90 7.43
CA GLY A 229 -14.16 2.97 8.52
C GLY A 229 -15.46 2.20 8.30
N SER A 230 -16.52 2.89 7.85
CA SER A 230 -17.81 2.27 7.49
C SER A 230 -17.65 1.29 6.32
N PHE A 231 -16.86 1.67 5.31
CA PHE A 231 -16.55 0.78 4.17
C PHE A 231 -15.84 -0.50 4.64
N LEU A 232 -14.81 -0.38 5.50
CA LEU A 232 -14.10 -1.55 6.03
C LEU A 232 -15.00 -2.41 6.91
N ALA A 233 -15.83 -1.81 7.77
CA ALA A 233 -16.78 -2.53 8.62
C ALA A 233 -17.81 -3.30 7.77
N MET A 234 -18.40 -2.64 6.78
CA MET A 234 -19.34 -3.28 5.84
C MET A 234 -18.69 -4.48 5.14
N TRP A 235 -17.46 -4.31 4.65
CA TRP A 235 -16.75 -5.38 3.96
C TRP A 235 -16.43 -6.56 4.85
N SER A 236 -16.01 -6.29 6.11
CA SER A 236 -15.76 -7.35 7.10
C SER A 236 -17.05 -8.11 7.45
N CYS A 237 -18.16 -7.39 7.72
CA CYS A 237 -19.45 -8.02 7.99
C CYS A 237 -19.95 -8.83 6.79
N LEU A 238 -19.75 -8.35 5.55
CA LEU A 238 -20.17 -9.07 4.36
C LEU A 238 -19.42 -10.39 4.20
N ALA A 239 -18.11 -10.41 4.46
CA ALA A 239 -17.29 -11.63 4.38
C ALA A 239 -17.81 -12.71 5.35
N PHE A 240 -18.12 -12.34 6.61
CA PHE A 240 -18.71 -13.25 7.58
C PHE A 240 -20.10 -13.74 7.14
N LYS A 241 -20.96 -12.82 6.70
CA LYS A 241 -22.33 -13.14 6.27
C LYS A 241 -22.36 -14.09 5.09
N MET A 242 -21.44 -13.94 4.13
CA MET A 242 -21.35 -14.81 2.95
C MET A 242 -20.84 -16.21 3.31
N GLY A 243 -20.05 -16.37 4.37
CA GLY A 243 -19.60 -17.68 4.87
C GLY A 243 -20.68 -18.48 5.62
N GLU A 244 -21.75 -17.80 6.08
CA GLU A 244 -22.85 -18.45 6.82
C GLU A 244 -23.94 -19.00 5.89
N ALA A 245 -24.82 -19.87 6.44
CA ALA A 245 -26.01 -20.32 5.73
C ALA A 245 -26.95 -19.12 5.42
N PRO A 246 -27.61 -19.08 4.26
CA PRO A 246 -27.68 -20.10 3.20
C PRO A 246 -26.60 -19.97 2.11
N PHE A 247 -25.71 -18.99 2.19
CA PHE A 247 -24.84 -18.66 1.07
C PHE A 247 -23.66 -19.64 0.92
N HIS A 248 -23.07 -20.09 2.05
CA HIS A 248 -21.89 -20.99 2.06
C HIS A 248 -20.86 -20.63 0.98
N ALA A 249 -20.69 -19.31 0.74
CA ALA A 249 -19.76 -18.85 -0.26
C ALA A 249 -18.34 -19.22 0.17
N SER A 250 -17.62 -19.84 -0.75
CA SER A 250 -16.19 -20.04 -0.60
C SER A 250 -15.48 -18.68 -0.47
N SER A 251 -14.28 -18.68 0.07
CA SER A 251 -13.45 -17.46 0.22
C SER A 251 -12.96 -16.85 -1.11
N ASP A 252 -13.37 -17.41 -2.23
CA ASP A 252 -13.01 -17.03 -3.60
C ASP A 252 -13.74 -15.77 -4.10
#